data_81e45cfda9205702740be9899c0d8880
#
_entry.id   81e45cfda9205702740be9899c0d8880
#
_cell.length_a   1.000
_cell.length_b   1.000
_cell.length_c   1.000
_cell.angle_alpha   90.00
_cell.angle_beta   90.00
_cell.angle_gamma   90.00
#
_symmetry.space_group_name_H-M   'P 1'
#
loop_
_entity.id
_entity.type
_entity.pdbx_description
1 polymer ?
#
loop_
_entity_poly.entity_id
_entity_poly.type
_entity_poly.pdbx_seq_one_letter_code
_entity_poly.pdbx_strand_id
1 'polypeptide(L)'
;MKKITAYEIALSGLAAALSTSLLVLGTVTPILLFTAYLVACVALMLPLSRGSYAGYVFAFLTTGLLTLLFCGFSFLFELLPFLIFFGLHPLVNELQIKYKWKKWLAFFIKALWFDGAMYVTWRFAFGMTTVVALPEVAVVVLLLTLGTALFWLYDYTVFKARAQINALVGRLLRKK
;
A
#
# COMPACT_ATOMS: atom_id res chain seq x y z
N MET A 1 6.06 24.36 -12.86
CA MET A 1 5.26 23.16 -12.48
C MET A 1 4.83 22.43 -13.76
N LYS A 2 5.08 21.11 -13.87
CA LYS A 2 4.62 20.32 -15.01
C LYS A 2 3.09 20.25 -14.98
N LYS A 3 2.42 20.62 -16.09
CA LYS A 3 0.95 20.50 -16.19
C LYS A 3 0.55 19.03 -16.13
N ILE A 4 -0.42 18.69 -15.28
CA ILE A 4 -0.98 17.34 -15.19
C ILE A 4 -1.81 17.12 -16.46
N THR A 5 -1.56 16.01 -17.14
CA THR A 5 -2.28 15.66 -18.38
C THR A 5 -3.63 14.99 -18.06
N ALA A 6 -4.61 15.09 -18.96
CA ALA A 6 -5.89 14.40 -18.82
C ALA A 6 -5.71 12.87 -18.62
N TYR A 7 -4.69 12.30 -19.25
CA TYR A 7 -4.36 10.89 -19.10
C TYR A 7 -3.85 10.55 -17.68
N GLU A 8 -3.02 11.41 -17.07
CA GLU A 8 -2.55 11.22 -15.68
C GLU A 8 -3.71 11.32 -14.70
N ILE A 9 -4.68 12.21 -14.95
CA ILE A 9 -5.91 12.31 -14.16
C ILE A 9 -6.74 11.03 -14.29
N ALA A 10 -6.94 10.53 -15.51
CA ALA A 10 -7.68 9.29 -15.76
C ALA A 10 -7.04 8.08 -15.06
N LEU A 11 -5.70 7.94 -15.12
CA LEU A 11 -4.99 6.88 -14.41
C LEU A 11 -5.15 7.00 -12.89
N SER A 12 -5.14 8.21 -12.35
CA SER A 12 -5.31 8.44 -10.91
C SER A 12 -6.73 8.10 -10.46
N GLY A 13 -7.75 8.48 -11.26
CA GLY A 13 -9.15 8.12 -11.01
C GLY A 13 -9.37 6.61 -11.08
N LEU A 14 -8.81 5.94 -12.08
CA LEU A 14 -8.88 4.48 -12.21
C LEU A 14 -8.18 3.77 -11.04
N ALA A 15 -7.00 4.24 -10.64
CA ALA A 15 -6.28 3.71 -9.49
C ALA A 15 -7.10 3.84 -8.20
N ALA A 16 -7.70 5.03 -7.96
CA ALA A 16 -8.54 5.25 -6.79
C ALA A 16 -9.78 4.35 -6.80
N ALA A 17 -10.47 4.24 -7.93
CA ALA A 17 -11.66 3.41 -8.06
C ALA A 17 -11.36 1.93 -7.81
N LEU A 18 -10.31 1.38 -8.44
CA LEU A 18 -9.90 -0.01 -8.26
C LEU A 18 -9.47 -0.27 -6.82
N SER A 19 -8.63 0.60 -6.23
CA SER A 19 -8.15 0.42 -4.86
C SER A 19 -9.29 0.50 -3.85
N THR A 20 -10.21 1.45 -4.00
CA THR A 20 -11.39 1.56 -3.14
C THR A 20 -12.28 0.31 -3.23
N SER A 21 -12.59 -0.14 -4.44
CA SER A 21 -13.41 -1.35 -4.63
C SER A 21 -12.78 -2.58 -3.98
N LEU A 22 -11.46 -2.76 -4.12
CA LEU A 22 -10.73 -3.87 -3.50
C LEU A 22 -10.77 -3.79 -1.98
N LEU A 23 -10.56 -2.61 -1.40
CA LEU A 23 -10.61 -2.41 0.03
C LEU A 23 -12.02 -2.65 0.57
N VAL A 24 -13.05 -2.09 -0.07
CA VAL A 24 -14.46 -2.34 0.33
C VAL A 24 -14.82 -3.82 0.25
N LEU A 25 -14.41 -4.54 -0.78
CA LEU A 25 -14.59 -6.00 -0.85
C LEU A 25 -13.83 -6.74 0.24
N GLY A 26 -12.62 -6.29 0.58
CA GLY A 26 -11.84 -6.85 1.67
C GLY A 26 -12.52 -6.68 3.03
N THR A 27 -13.27 -5.60 3.24
CA THR A 27 -13.99 -5.37 4.50
C THR A 27 -15.16 -6.33 4.70
N VAL A 28 -15.85 -6.66 3.62
CA VAL A 28 -16.97 -7.65 3.67
C VAL A 28 -16.45 -9.05 3.99
N THR A 29 -15.20 -9.33 3.65
CA THR A 29 -14.60 -10.65 3.86
C THR A 29 -13.25 -10.48 4.59
N PRO A 30 -13.24 -10.48 5.93
CA PRO A 30 -12.04 -10.16 6.74
C PRO A 30 -10.79 -10.99 6.39
N ILE A 31 -10.97 -12.25 5.98
CA ILE A 31 -9.87 -13.13 5.54
C ILE A 31 -9.17 -12.55 4.31
N LEU A 32 -9.88 -11.84 3.43
CA LEU A 32 -9.35 -11.24 2.21
C LEU A 32 -8.81 -9.83 2.42
N LEU A 33 -8.99 -9.23 3.59
CA LEU A 33 -8.61 -7.84 3.84
C LEU A 33 -7.12 -7.59 3.60
N PHE A 34 -6.26 -8.49 4.09
CA PHE A 34 -4.82 -8.39 3.86
C PHE A 34 -4.46 -8.48 2.36
N THR A 35 -5.11 -9.41 1.64
CA THR A 35 -4.94 -9.52 0.18
C THR A 35 -5.43 -8.27 -0.53
N ALA A 36 -6.54 -7.67 -0.05
CA ALA A 36 -7.05 -6.42 -0.58
C ALA A 36 -6.04 -5.28 -0.44
N TYR A 37 -5.33 -5.16 0.69
CA TYR A 37 -4.25 -4.17 0.84
C TYR A 37 -3.15 -4.35 -0.20
N LEU A 38 -2.70 -5.61 -0.42
CA LEU A 38 -1.65 -5.92 -1.39
C LEU A 38 -2.06 -5.56 -2.82
N VAL A 39 -3.28 -5.93 -3.22
CA VAL A 39 -3.75 -5.67 -4.60
C VAL A 39 -4.11 -4.20 -4.78
N ALA A 40 -4.68 -3.54 -3.77
CA ALA A 40 -4.96 -2.11 -3.80
C ALA A 40 -3.67 -1.27 -3.93
N CYS A 41 -2.59 -1.63 -3.22
CA CYS A 41 -1.31 -0.93 -3.36
C CYS A 41 -0.72 -1.09 -4.78
N VAL A 42 -0.93 -2.24 -5.43
CA VAL A 42 -0.52 -2.47 -6.82
C VAL A 42 -1.34 -1.60 -7.79
N ALA A 43 -2.67 -1.49 -7.58
CA ALA A 43 -3.51 -0.61 -8.38
C ALA A 43 -3.10 0.86 -8.27
N LEU A 44 -2.69 1.31 -7.08
CA LEU A 44 -2.17 2.67 -6.87
C LEU A 44 -0.89 2.98 -7.68
N MET A 45 -0.16 1.97 -8.17
CA MET A 45 1.04 2.23 -8.99
C MET A 45 0.73 2.78 -10.39
N LEU A 46 -0.53 2.73 -10.86
CA LEU A 46 -0.90 3.19 -12.20
C LEU A 46 -0.43 4.63 -12.49
N PRO A 47 -0.69 5.65 -11.66
CA PRO A 47 -0.17 7.00 -11.91
C PRO A 47 1.36 7.08 -11.83
N LEU A 48 2.02 6.26 -11.00
CA LEU A 48 3.48 6.22 -10.91
C LEU A 48 4.14 5.72 -12.19
N SER A 49 3.49 4.87 -12.97
CA SER A 49 3.99 4.41 -14.27
C SER A 49 4.25 5.54 -15.26
N ARG A 50 3.67 6.73 -15.02
CA ARG A 50 3.88 7.97 -15.77
C ARG A 50 4.68 9.02 -15.02
N GLY A 51 5.22 8.66 -13.84
CA GLY A 51 5.95 9.59 -12.97
C GLY A 51 5.06 10.66 -12.34
N SER A 52 3.73 10.41 -12.27
CA SER A 52 2.78 11.36 -11.68
C SER A 52 2.69 11.12 -10.16
N TYR A 53 3.61 11.71 -9.41
CA TYR A 53 3.61 11.63 -7.94
C TYR A 53 2.37 12.31 -7.33
N ALA A 54 1.97 13.47 -7.87
CA ALA A 54 0.75 14.15 -7.42
C ALA A 54 -0.49 13.28 -7.68
N GLY A 55 -0.60 12.67 -8.87
CA GLY A 55 -1.69 11.76 -9.20
C GLY A 55 -1.75 10.55 -8.27
N TYR A 56 -0.60 10.03 -7.84
CA TYR A 56 -0.53 8.97 -6.84
C TYR A 56 -1.08 9.42 -5.49
N VAL A 57 -0.61 10.56 -4.99
CA VAL A 57 -1.05 11.10 -3.70
C VAL A 57 -2.56 11.36 -3.70
N PHE A 58 -3.09 11.95 -4.77
CA PHE A 58 -4.54 12.14 -4.90
C PHE A 58 -5.29 10.81 -4.94
N ALA A 59 -4.82 9.81 -5.71
CA ALA A 59 -5.44 8.50 -5.75
C ALA A 59 -5.43 7.84 -4.36
N PHE A 60 -4.32 7.89 -3.64
CA PHE A 60 -4.19 7.34 -2.28
C PHE A 60 -5.15 8.00 -1.30
N LEU A 61 -5.18 9.33 -1.24
CA LEU A 61 -6.08 10.08 -0.35
C LEU A 61 -7.55 9.81 -0.69
N THR A 62 -7.89 9.83 -1.99
CA THR A 62 -9.24 9.51 -2.45
C THR A 62 -9.64 8.09 -2.09
N THR A 63 -8.74 7.11 -2.23
CA THR A 63 -8.98 5.71 -1.84
C THR A 63 -9.30 5.62 -0.34
N GLY A 64 -8.50 6.24 0.52
CA GLY A 64 -8.73 6.24 1.97
C GLY A 64 -10.08 6.85 2.34
N LEU A 65 -10.38 8.04 1.79
CA LEU A 65 -11.62 8.76 2.06
C LEU A 65 -12.85 7.99 1.57
N LEU A 66 -12.82 7.48 0.34
CA LEU A 66 -13.95 6.71 -0.21
C LEU A 66 -14.16 5.40 0.53
N THR A 67 -13.09 4.70 0.91
CA THR A 67 -13.23 3.46 1.70
C THR A 67 -13.91 3.75 3.03
N LEU A 68 -13.52 4.81 3.75
CA LEU A 68 -14.17 5.21 5.00
C LEU A 68 -15.62 5.68 4.79
N LEU A 69 -15.90 6.31 3.66
CA LEU A 69 -17.27 6.73 3.33
C LEU A 69 -18.19 5.52 3.09
N PHE A 70 -17.71 4.49 2.40
CA PHE A 70 -18.52 3.29 2.09
C PHE A 70 -18.61 2.30 3.27
N CYS A 71 -17.53 2.15 4.05
CA CYS A 71 -17.47 1.18 5.15
C CYS A 71 -17.81 1.79 6.52
N GLY A 72 -17.86 3.11 6.61
CA GLY A 72 -18.04 3.84 7.86
C GLY A 72 -16.74 4.12 8.60
N PHE A 73 -16.75 5.13 9.46
CA PHE A 73 -15.56 5.55 10.23
C PHE A 73 -15.12 4.53 11.29
N SER A 74 -15.99 3.63 11.71
CA SER A 74 -15.65 2.50 12.60
C SER A 74 -14.56 1.61 11.99
N PHE A 75 -14.46 1.60 10.67
CA PHE A 75 -13.47 0.83 9.90
C PHE A 75 -12.07 1.47 9.84
N LEU A 76 -11.89 2.64 10.44
CA LEU A 76 -10.62 3.37 10.40
C LEU A 76 -9.44 2.53 10.94
N PHE A 77 -9.66 1.80 12.04
CA PHE A 77 -8.61 0.99 12.66
C PHE A 77 -8.19 -0.18 11.78
N GLU A 78 -9.13 -0.80 11.09
CA GLU A 78 -8.84 -1.89 10.14
C GLU A 78 -8.16 -1.36 8.87
N LEU A 79 -8.41 -0.10 8.49
CA LEU A 79 -7.76 0.54 7.36
C LEU A 79 -6.36 1.07 7.69
N LEU A 80 -5.96 1.15 8.97
CA LEU A 80 -4.66 1.66 9.39
C LEU A 80 -3.47 1.03 8.66
N PRO A 81 -3.35 -0.31 8.48
CA PRO A 81 -2.23 -0.89 7.76
C PRO A 81 -2.08 -0.33 6.35
N PHE A 82 -3.20 -0.13 5.65
CA PHE A 82 -3.18 0.48 4.33
C PHE A 82 -2.75 1.94 4.38
N LEU A 83 -3.30 2.74 5.28
CA LEU A 83 -3.02 4.17 5.37
C LEU A 83 -1.58 4.48 5.79
N ILE A 84 -1.05 3.72 6.75
CA ILE A 84 0.28 4.02 7.31
C ILE A 84 1.42 3.27 6.61
N PHE A 85 1.12 2.20 5.85
CA PHE A 85 2.16 1.42 5.20
C PHE A 85 1.81 1.03 3.75
N PHE A 86 0.86 0.11 3.51
CA PHE A 86 0.65 -0.49 2.19
C PHE A 86 0.35 0.53 1.09
N GLY A 87 -0.46 1.53 1.40
CA GLY A 87 -0.81 2.59 0.47
C GLY A 87 0.31 3.60 0.20
N LEU A 88 1.32 3.70 1.06
CA LEU A 88 2.47 4.62 0.88
C LEU A 88 3.72 3.92 0.34
N HIS A 89 3.86 2.63 0.57
CA HIS A 89 5.04 1.86 0.23
C HIS A 89 5.43 1.90 -1.27
N PRO A 90 4.49 1.82 -2.25
CA PRO A 90 4.85 1.95 -3.67
C PRO A 90 5.49 3.29 -4.01
N LEU A 91 5.05 4.37 -3.37
CA LEU A 91 5.65 5.70 -3.55
C LEU A 91 7.09 5.73 -3.03
N VAL A 92 7.33 5.15 -1.85
CA VAL A 92 8.67 5.07 -1.25
C VAL A 92 9.61 4.24 -2.14
N ASN A 93 9.11 3.13 -2.74
CA ASN A 93 9.89 2.36 -3.71
C ASN A 93 10.25 3.15 -4.96
N GLU A 94 9.34 3.99 -5.46
CA GLU A 94 9.62 4.87 -6.59
C GLU A 94 10.67 5.94 -6.24
N LEU A 95 10.57 6.51 -5.04
CA LEU A 95 11.57 7.48 -4.54
C LEU A 95 12.93 6.81 -4.30
N GLN A 96 12.95 5.58 -3.78
CA GLN A 96 14.19 4.80 -3.64
C GLN A 96 14.93 4.64 -4.96
N ILE A 97 14.22 4.33 -6.04
CA ILE A 97 14.80 4.19 -7.38
C ILE A 97 15.28 5.55 -7.89
N LYS A 98 14.46 6.57 -7.77
CA LYS A 98 14.76 7.94 -8.25
C LYS A 98 15.99 8.51 -7.59
N TYR A 99 16.12 8.36 -6.28
CA TYR A 99 17.25 8.90 -5.50
C TYR A 99 18.40 7.91 -5.34
N LYS A 100 18.33 6.74 -5.97
CA LYS A 100 19.39 5.70 -5.96
C LYS A 100 19.83 5.31 -4.54
N TRP A 101 18.89 5.14 -3.63
CA TRP A 101 19.23 4.76 -2.25
C TRP A 101 19.96 3.42 -2.22
N LYS A 102 20.92 3.26 -1.30
CA LYS A 102 21.60 1.98 -1.07
C LYS A 102 20.55 0.92 -0.72
N LYS A 103 20.52 -0.19 -1.45
CA LYS A 103 19.49 -1.25 -1.33
C LYS A 103 19.32 -1.74 0.11
N TRP A 104 20.44 -2.01 0.80
CA TRP A 104 20.42 -2.47 2.19
C TRP A 104 19.81 -1.44 3.14
N LEU A 105 20.24 -0.18 3.05
CA LEU A 105 19.71 0.88 3.90
C LEU A 105 18.20 1.10 3.66
N ALA A 106 17.80 1.12 2.39
CA ALA A 106 16.39 1.24 2.03
C ALA A 106 15.57 0.07 2.57
N PHE A 107 16.10 -1.16 2.48
CA PHE A 107 15.43 -2.35 3.02
C PHE A 107 15.23 -2.23 4.54
N PHE A 108 16.27 -1.92 5.30
CA PHE A 108 16.18 -1.79 6.76
C PHE A 108 15.19 -0.70 7.20
N ILE A 109 15.24 0.47 6.56
CA ILE A 109 14.31 1.56 6.89
C ILE A 109 12.85 1.15 6.62
N LYS A 110 12.60 0.51 5.48
CA LYS A 110 11.26 0.05 5.11
C LYS A 110 10.78 -1.12 5.99
N ALA A 111 11.68 -2.03 6.38
CA ALA A 111 11.37 -3.13 7.29
C ALA A 111 10.98 -2.60 8.68
N LEU A 112 11.77 -1.69 9.25
CA LEU A 112 11.42 -1.04 10.52
C LEU A 112 10.10 -0.27 10.43
N TRP A 113 9.85 0.39 9.31
CA TRP A 113 8.57 1.08 9.10
C TRP A 113 7.41 0.09 9.01
N PHE A 114 7.58 -1.04 8.31
CA PHE A 114 6.60 -2.11 8.26
C PHE A 114 6.29 -2.68 9.64
N ASP A 115 7.33 -3.09 10.37
CA ASP A 115 7.19 -3.69 11.70
C ASP A 115 6.52 -2.71 12.68
N GLY A 116 6.92 -1.43 12.64
CA GLY A 116 6.29 -0.37 13.44
C GLY A 116 4.82 -0.16 13.07
N ALA A 117 4.49 -0.13 11.77
CA ALA A 117 3.12 0.00 11.29
C ALA A 117 2.25 -1.19 11.72
N MET A 118 2.78 -2.42 11.63
CA MET A 118 2.08 -3.62 12.06
C MET A 118 1.91 -3.66 13.58
N TYR A 119 2.92 -3.22 14.35
CA TYR A 119 2.81 -3.09 15.80
C TYR A 119 1.72 -2.10 16.21
N VAL A 120 1.69 -0.91 15.59
CA VAL A 120 0.64 0.09 15.84
C VAL A 120 -0.74 -0.48 15.50
N THR A 121 -0.87 -1.14 14.36
CA THR A 121 -2.13 -1.77 13.97
C THR A 121 -2.56 -2.85 14.97
N TRP A 122 -1.64 -3.74 15.36
CA TRP A 122 -1.94 -4.75 16.38
C TRP A 122 -2.38 -4.11 17.69
N ARG A 123 -1.69 -3.09 18.15
CA ARG A 123 -1.97 -2.43 19.42
C ARG A 123 -3.33 -1.74 19.44
N PHE A 124 -3.69 -1.04 18.37
CA PHE A 124 -4.91 -0.22 18.32
C PHE A 124 -6.12 -0.93 17.69
N ALA A 125 -5.91 -1.77 16.67
CA ALA A 125 -7.00 -2.47 16.01
C ALA A 125 -7.28 -3.84 16.63
N PHE A 126 -6.24 -4.63 16.92
CA PHE A 126 -6.39 -6.02 17.37
C PHE A 126 -6.12 -6.21 18.87
N GLY A 127 -5.26 -5.44 19.47
CA GLY A 127 -4.92 -5.56 20.90
C GLY A 127 -6.09 -5.27 21.85
N MET A 128 -7.11 -4.57 21.37
CA MET A 128 -8.33 -4.28 22.14
C MET A 128 -9.43 -5.35 21.97
N THR A 129 -9.31 -6.23 20.97
CA THR A 129 -10.39 -7.17 20.59
C THR A 129 -9.96 -8.63 20.56
N THR A 130 -8.67 -8.94 20.73
CA THR A 130 -8.19 -10.32 20.61
C THR A 130 -8.45 -11.15 21.86
N VAL A 131 -9.10 -12.28 21.64
CA VAL A 131 -9.32 -13.35 22.63
C VAL A 131 -7.98 -14.02 23.02
N VAL A 132 -6.94 -13.90 22.22
CA VAL A 132 -5.60 -14.44 22.45
C VAL A 132 -4.69 -13.32 22.90
N ALA A 133 -4.51 -13.15 24.20
CA ALA A 133 -3.56 -12.22 24.79
C ALA A 133 -2.13 -12.76 24.64
N LEU A 134 -1.50 -12.49 23.49
CA LEU A 134 -0.06 -12.73 23.36
C LEU A 134 0.70 -11.71 24.21
N PRO A 135 1.76 -12.13 24.94
CA PRO A 135 2.65 -11.19 25.60
C PRO A 135 3.24 -10.21 24.59
N GLU A 136 3.32 -8.94 24.95
CA GLU A 136 3.83 -7.88 24.04
C GLU A 136 5.22 -8.22 23.46
N VAL A 137 6.10 -8.79 24.29
CA VAL A 137 7.42 -9.26 23.86
C VAL A 137 7.33 -10.31 22.75
N ALA A 138 6.39 -11.25 22.83
CA ALA A 138 6.19 -12.27 21.80
C ALA A 138 5.73 -11.65 20.47
N VAL A 139 4.84 -10.65 20.51
CA VAL A 139 4.40 -9.92 19.32
C VAL A 139 5.56 -9.18 18.67
N VAL A 140 6.37 -8.46 19.44
CA VAL A 140 7.55 -7.75 18.93
C VAL A 140 8.54 -8.73 18.29
N VAL A 141 8.83 -9.87 18.94
CA VAL A 141 9.72 -10.89 18.38
C VAL A 141 9.16 -11.49 17.08
N LEU A 142 7.86 -11.76 17.02
CA LEU A 142 7.22 -12.27 15.81
C LEU A 142 7.27 -11.25 14.66
N LEU A 143 7.06 -9.97 14.94
CA LEU A 143 7.17 -8.91 13.94
C LEU A 143 8.59 -8.80 13.40
N LEU A 144 9.58 -8.73 14.29
CA LEU A 144 10.99 -8.58 13.89
C LEU A 144 11.56 -9.81 13.18
N THR A 145 10.95 -10.98 13.32
CA THR A 145 11.41 -12.23 12.66
C THR A 145 10.53 -12.57 11.46
N LEU A 146 9.33 -13.05 11.70
CA LEU A 146 8.40 -13.48 10.67
C LEU A 146 7.86 -12.29 9.86
N GLY A 147 7.57 -11.16 10.52
CA GLY A 147 7.11 -9.93 9.88
C GLY A 147 8.14 -9.41 8.88
N THR A 148 9.40 -9.28 9.29
CA THR A 148 10.50 -8.86 8.39
C THR A 148 10.70 -9.83 7.22
N ALA A 149 10.56 -11.15 7.43
CA ALA A 149 10.65 -12.14 6.36
C ALA A 149 9.50 -12.00 5.35
N LEU A 150 8.27 -11.81 5.83
CA LEU A 150 7.09 -11.53 4.99
C LEU A 150 7.23 -10.20 4.27
N PHE A 151 7.76 -9.17 4.94
CA PHE A 151 8.05 -7.88 4.32
C PHE A 151 9.04 -8.02 3.16
N TRP A 152 10.10 -8.81 3.30
CA TRP A 152 11.05 -9.05 2.20
C TRP A 152 10.37 -9.63 0.97
N LEU A 153 9.50 -10.63 1.15
CA LEU A 153 8.72 -11.23 0.05
C LEU A 153 7.75 -10.22 -0.57
N TYR A 154 7.09 -9.41 0.25
CA TYR A 154 6.20 -8.36 -0.18
C TYR A 154 6.93 -7.29 -0.99
N ASP A 155 8.04 -6.74 -0.48
CA ASP A 155 8.83 -5.71 -1.16
C ASP A 155 9.32 -6.19 -2.54
N TYR A 156 9.81 -7.45 -2.61
CA TYR A 156 10.18 -8.09 -3.88
C TYR A 156 9.00 -8.16 -4.86
N THR A 157 7.83 -8.58 -4.38
CA THR A 157 6.62 -8.69 -5.20
C THR A 157 6.16 -7.34 -5.72
N VAL A 158 6.22 -6.29 -4.90
CA VAL A 158 5.87 -4.92 -5.27
C VAL A 158 6.81 -4.38 -6.36
N PHE A 159 8.12 -4.62 -6.26
CA PHE A 159 9.06 -4.26 -7.34
C PHE A 159 8.77 -4.98 -8.64
N LYS A 160 8.43 -6.27 -8.59
CA LYS A 160 8.05 -7.06 -9.77
C LYS A 160 6.75 -6.54 -10.39
N ALA A 161 5.73 -6.26 -9.57
CA ALA A 161 4.46 -5.69 -10.01
C ALA A 161 4.65 -4.33 -10.69
N ARG A 162 5.51 -3.46 -10.14
CA ARG A 162 5.88 -2.19 -10.76
C ARG A 162 6.41 -2.36 -12.18
N ALA A 163 7.32 -3.30 -12.39
CA ALA A 163 7.88 -3.55 -13.73
C ALA A 163 6.78 -4.00 -14.71
N GLN A 164 5.86 -4.85 -14.27
CA GLN A 164 4.73 -5.32 -15.07
C GLN A 164 3.75 -4.20 -15.42
N ILE A 165 3.40 -3.34 -14.46
CA ILE A 165 2.52 -2.20 -14.69
C ILE A 165 3.13 -1.23 -15.68
N ASN A 166 4.42 -0.91 -15.54
CA ASN A 166 5.11 -0.02 -16.46
C ASN A 166 5.12 -0.60 -17.90
N ALA A 167 5.32 -1.91 -18.04
CA ALA A 167 5.27 -2.58 -19.34
C ALA A 167 3.84 -2.57 -19.93
N LEU A 168 2.82 -2.81 -19.10
CA LEU A 168 1.41 -2.81 -19.52
C LEU A 168 1.00 -1.41 -20.03
N VAL A 169 1.22 -0.39 -19.23
CA VAL A 169 0.88 1.00 -19.58
C VAL A 169 1.68 1.45 -20.82
N GLY A 170 2.95 1.06 -20.92
CA GLY A 170 3.76 1.34 -22.10
C GLY A 170 3.23 0.71 -23.38
N ARG A 171 2.70 -0.53 -23.32
CA ARG A 171 2.08 -1.21 -24.47
C ARG A 171 0.78 -0.54 -24.93
N LEU A 172 -0.05 -0.12 -23.97
CA LEU A 172 -1.32 0.56 -24.27
C LEU A 172 -1.11 1.90 -25.00
N LEU A 173 -0.01 2.59 -24.69
CA LEU A 173 0.33 3.87 -25.31
C LEU A 173 1.00 3.73 -26.70
N ARG A 174 1.67 2.61 -26.98
CA ARG A 174 2.29 2.36 -28.30
C ARG A 174 1.26 2.05 -29.39
N LYS A 175 0.05 1.65 -29.01
CA LYS A 175 -1.04 1.30 -29.96
C LYS A 175 -1.82 2.49 -30.47
N LYS A 176 -1.44 3.71 -30.08
CA LYS A 176 -1.93 4.98 -30.65
C LYS A 176 -0.82 5.67 -31.46
#